data_951d471c5324e42863ac4b268b8b99be
#
_entry.id   951d471c5324e42863ac4b268b8b99be
#
_cell.length_a   1.000
_cell.length_b   1.000
_cell.length_c   1.000
_cell.angle_alpha   90.00
_cell.angle_beta   90.00
_cell.angle_gamma   90.00
#
_symmetry.space_group_name_H-M   'P 1'
#
loop_
_entity.id
_entity.type
_entity.pdbx_description
1 polymer ?
#
loop_
_entity_poly.entity_id
_entity_poly.type
_entity_poly.pdbx_seq_one_letter_code
_entity_poly.pdbx_strand_id
1 'polypeptide(L)'
;MKKEKQQTQKHFLIRFVAYYKPHKWTFAADMTCSFIFSISGLVYPMISQRILRQSIPNGIINDVLILCAVLLGIYLLRAGMKYYINYYGHVMGVKMQAAMRTDLFEHLEKLPYSFYDNNETGQLMTRMTNDLFDVSELAHHGPENFFITTFVTLGSFAYLCTISWKLSLIVFAFLPLLFVIAFACRKNMSKAFRKSREEIGNINATLENSIAGIRVTKAYANAEYEQEKFEKNNEGYVKARSKAYKAMGTFGASMSFVTEIYNVIVLLAGALFCIYDKENFDYVDLVSFMISINLFISPVQTLIQFFEQLQDGITGFKRFVAVMDVPVEKESDTAHDVENLKGDVVFKDVSFSYNVDKEVLDDINLTIPDGKMYAFVGASGGGKTTLCHLIPKFYPLESGMIYIGGEPISEIKNDSMRKNVGIVQQDVFLFTGTFKQNIAYGKENATDEEIIEAAKKADIDAYIRSLPDGYDTQIGERGVKLSGGQKQRLSIARVFLKNPSILILDEATSALDNTTEAIIQKALFELCKGRTTIVVAHRLSTVRKADCIVVIDGGKIVEQGTHDQLIEKGGVYEKLYQSQFVDDIDLDVDIN
;
A
#
# COMPACT_ATOMS: atom_id res chain seq x y z
N MET A 1 -21.20 -17.71 -13.23
CA MET A 1 -21.23 -16.23 -13.10
C MET A 1 -22.10 -15.69 -11.97
N LYS A 2 -23.46 -15.85 -11.91
CA LYS A 2 -24.24 -15.31 -10.77
C LYS A 2 -23.94 -16.00 -9.43
N LYS A 3 -23.76 -17.33 -9.38
CA LYS A 3 -23.41 -18.08 -8.16
C LYS A 3 -21.98 -17.78 -7.69
N GLU A 4 -21.02 -17.65 -8.59
CA GLU A 4 -19.64 -17.27 -8.26
C GLU A 4 -19.55 -15.85 -7.69
N LYS A 5 -20.24 -14.87 -8.31
CA LYS A 5 -20.33 -13.51 -7.73
C LYS A 5 -20.96 -13.48 -6.35
N GLN A 6 -21.96 -14.31 -6.08
CA GLN A 6 -22.57 -14.42 -4.75
C GLN A 6 -21.64 -15.08 -3.72
N GLN A 7 -20.87 -16.08 -4.12
CA GLN A 7 -19.90 -16.77 -3.27
C GLN A 7 -18.72 -15.85 -2.92
N THR A 8 -18.22 -15.10 -3.90
CA THR A 8 -17.16 -14.07 -3.71
C THR A 8 -17.63 -12.94 -2.80
N GLN A 9 -18.88 -12.46 -2.95
CA GLN A 9 -19.44 -11.44 -2.08
C GLN A 9 -19.64 -11.93 -0.64
N LYS A 10 -20.03 -13.17 -0.43
CA LYS A 10 -20.20 -13.76 0.90
C LYS A 10 -18.88 -13.92 1.63
N HIS A 11 -17.82 -14.33 0.91
CA HIS A 11 -16.46 -14.41 1.44
C HIS A 11 -15.90 -13.03 1.83
N PHE A 12 -16.16 -12.01 1.02
CA PHE A 12 -15.77 -10.62 1.24
C PHE A 12 -16.35 -10.06 2.55
N LEU A 13 -17.67 -10.18 2.74
CA LEU A 13 -18.35 -9.71 3.96
C LEU A 13 -17.91 -10.46 5.21
N ILE A 14 -17.69 -11.79 5.11
CA ILE A 14 -17.22 -12.60 6.25
C ILE A 14 -15.82 -12.13 6.71
N ARG A 15 -14.91 -11.87 5.77
CA ARG A 15 -13.57 -11.33 6.08
C ARG A 15 -13.65 -9.97 6.76
N PHE A 16 -14.49 -9.07 6.26
CA PHE A 16 -14.67 -7.76 6.86
C PHE A 16 -15.21 -7.85 8.28
N VAL A 17 -16.26 -8.65 8.48
CA VAL A 17 -16.88 -8.86 9.80
C VAL A 17 -15.92 -9.55 10.78
N ALA A 18 -14.95 -10.33 10.31
CA ALA A 18 -13.98 -10.99 11.18
C ALA A 18 -13.14 -10.00 12.00
N TYR A 19 -12.85 -8.82 11.45
CA TYR A 19 -12.10 -7.77 12.18
C TYR A 19 -12.87 -7.12 13.32
N TYR A 20 -14.20 -7.30 13.40
CA TYR A 20 -14.99 -6.87 14.57
C TYR A 20 -14.91 -7.84 15.75
N LYS A 21 -14.52 -9.12 15.55
CA LYS A 21 -14.50 -10.13 16.62
C LYS A 21 -13.75 -9.70 17.88
N PRO A 22 -12.53 -9.12 17.79
CA PRO A 22 -11.81 -8.64 18.96
C PRO A 22 -12.51 -7.47 19.65
N HIS A 23 -13.34 -6.72 18.94
CA HIS A 23 -13.98 -5.49 19.40
C HIS A 23 -15.49 -5.61 19.59
N LYS A 24 -16.04 -6.83 19.64
CA LYS A 24 -17.49 -7.12 19.67
C LYS A 24 -18.25 -6.37 20.77
N TRP A 25 -17.65 -6.18 21.94
CA TRP A 25 -18.28 -5.48 23.04
C TRP A 25 -18.30 -3.97 22.86
N THR A 26 -17.22 -3.40 22.33
CA THR A 26 -17.18 -1.98 21.96
C THR A 26 -18.20 -1.68 20.87
N PHE A 27 -18.29 -2.55 19.85
CA PHE A 27 -19.28 -2.44 18.78
C PHE A 27 -20.71 -2.55 19.30
N ALA A 28 -20.99 -3.52 20.19
CA ALA A 28 -22.32 -3.69 20.78
C ALA A 28 -22.72 -2.47 21.63
N ALA A 29 -21.80 -1.94 22.43
CA ALA A 29 -22.04 -0.72 23.20
C ALA A 29 -22.26 0.51 22.32
N ASP A 30 -21.50 0.64 21.22
CA ASP A 30 -21.65 1.70 20.23
C ASP A 30 -23.04 1.66 19.57
N MET A 31 -23.47 0.49 19.12
CA MET A 31 -24.83 0.30 18.57
C MET A 31 -25.93 0.56 19.59
N THR A 32 -25.72 0.20 20.86
CA THR A 32 -26.68 0.47 21.94
C THR A 32 -26.76 1.97 22.23
N CYS A 33 -25.62 2.65 22.30
CA CYS A 33 -25.57 4.12 22.46
C CYS A 33 -26.25 4.81 21.27
N SER A 34 -26.00 4.37 20.05
CA SER A 34 -26.62 4.89 18.83
C SER A 34 -28.14 4.68 18.83
N PHE A 35 -28.63 3.55 19.32
CA PHE A 35 -30.05 3.28 19.47
C PHE A 35 -30.72 4.22 20.47
N ILE A 36 -30.16 4.34 21.68
CA ILE A 36 -30.70 5.22 22.73
C ILE A 36 -30.60 6.69 22.29
N PHE A 37 -29.49 7.08 21.64
CA PHE A 37 -29.33 8.41 21.05
C PHE A 37 -30.42 8.71 20.03
N SER A 38 -30.76 7.74 19.17
CA SER A 38 -31.79 7.86 18.16
C SER A 38 -33.18 8.07 18.76
N ILE A 39 -33.59 7.18 19.67
CA ILE A 39 -34.92 7.23 20.31
C ILE A 39 -35.05 8.49 21.18
N SER A 40 -34.04 8.84 21.96
CA SER A 40 -34.10 10.04 22.81
C SER A 40 -34.24 11.36 22.04
N GLY A 41 -33.92 11.36 20.72
CA GLY A 41 -34.16 12.50 19.83
C GLY A 41 -35.63 12.80 19.64
N LEU A 42 -36.51 11.80 19.72
CA LEU A 42 -37.96 11.96 19.56
C LEU A 42 -38.63 12.57 20.79
N VAL A 43 -37.96 12.61 21.94
CA VAL A 43 -38.55 13.07 23.19
C VAL A 43 -38.82 14.58 23.19
N TYR A 44 -37.98 15.38 22.52
CA TYR A 44 -38.17 16.85 22.47
C TYR A 44 -39.50 17.23 21.82
N PRO A 45 -39.88 16.76 20.63
CA PRO A 45 -41.20 17.08 20.07
C PRO A 45 -42.39 16.62 20.95
N MET A 46 -42.24 15.43 21.56
CA MET A 46 -43.31 14.89 22.44
C MET A 46 -43.52 15.75 23.68
N ILE A 47 -42.43 16.17 24.33
CA ILE A 47 -42.51 17.09 25.49
C ILE A 47 -43.04 18.45 25.05
N SER A 48 -42.56 18.98 23.92
CA SER A 48 -43.04 20.27 23.40
C SER A 48 -44.54 20.26 23.12
N GLN A 49 -45.06 19.19 22.50
CA GLN A 49 -46.49 19.04 22.25
C GLN A 49 -47.28 18.99 23.55
N ARG A 50 -46.81 18.24 24.57
CA ARG A 50 -47.49 18.20 25.88
C ARG A 50 -47.51 19.55 26.57
N ILE A 51 -46.41 20.29 26.59
CA ILE A 51 -46.34 21.63 27.15
C ILE A 51 -47.32 22.56 26.45
N LEU A 52 -47.33 22.58 25.12
CA LEU A 52 -48.22 23.44 24.33
C LEU A 52 -49.71 23.08 24.48
N ARG A 53 -50.03 21.79 24.60
CA ARG A 53 -51.43 21.31 24.63
C ARG A 53 -52.03 21.27 26.02
N GLN A 54 -51.23 21.05 27.06
CA GLN A 54 -51.73 20.83 28.41
C GLN A 54 -51.22 21.85 29.44
N SER A 55 -49.89 22.02 29.52
CA SER A 55 -49.30 22.77 30.63
C SER A 55 -49.55 24.28 30.50
N ILE A 56 -49.41 24.88 29.30
CA ILE A 56 -49.62 26.30 29.04
C ILE A 56 -51.10 26.70 29.18
N PRO A 57 -52.06 26.00 28.52
CA PRO A 57 -53.47 26.42 28.64
C PRO A 57 -54.02 26.33 30.06
N ASN A 58 -53.50 25.36 30.86
CA ASN A 58 -53.93 25.15 32.26
C ASN A 58 -53.13 25.97 33.28
N GLY A 59 -52.13 26.74 32.85
CA GLY A 59 -51.28 27.55 33.73
C GLY A 59 -50.40 26.76 34.71
N ILE A 60 -50.07 25.48 34.40
CA ILE A 60 -49.34 24.58 35.29
C ILE A 60 -47.83 24.78 35.16
N ILE A 61 -47.29 25.78 35.85
CA ILE A 61 -45.87 26.16 35.82
C ILE A 61 -44.98 25.00 36.29
N ASN A 62 -45.36 24.29 37.33
CA ASN A 62 -44.56 23.16 37.86
C ASN A 62 -44.39 22.05 36.85
N ASP A 63 -45.39 21.72 36.03
CA ASP A 63 -45.31 20.72 34.97
C ASP A 63 -44.29 21.14 33.90
N VAL A 64 -44.30 22.42 33.50
CA VAL A 64 -43.31 22.98 32.55
C VAL A 64 -41.89 22.86 33.09
N LEU A 65 -41.67 23.23 34.37
CA LEU A 65 -40.33 23.13 35.00
C LEU A 65 -39.84 21.71 35.09
N ILE A 66 -40.71 20.76 35.49
CA ILE A 66 -40.37 19.35 35.57
C ILE A 66 -40.02 18.79 34.17
N LEU A 67 -40.85 19.06 33.17
CA LEU A 67 -40.63 18.60 31.80
C LEU A 67 -39.35 19.16 31.19
N CYS A 68 -39.05 20.45 31.45
CA CYS A 68 -37.79 21.06 31.05
C CYS A 68 -36.57 20.43 31.75
N ALA A 69 -36.68 20.14 33.06
CA ALA A 69 -35.63 19.44 33.80
C ALA A 69 -35.38 18.02 33.28
N VAL A 70 -36.45 17.27 32.97
CA VAL A 70 -36.35 15.94 32.34
C VAL A 70 -35.65 16.04 30.98
N LEU A 71 -36.03 17.04 30.15
CA LEU A 71 -35.42 17.24 28.86
C LEU A 71 -33.92 17.57 28.97
N LEU A 72 -33.53 18.41 29.94
CA LEU A 72 -32.13 18.70 30.22
C LEU A 72 -31.35 17.41 30.61
N GLY A 73 -31.93 16.58 31.46
CA GLY A 73 -31.36 15.29 31.84
C GLY A 73 -31.14 14.37 30.62
N ILE A 74 -32.13 14.31 29.72
CA ILE A 74 -32.02 13.56 28.46
C ILE A 74 -30.91 14.13 27.55
N TYR A 75 -30.78 15.46 27.47
CA TYR A 75 -29.72 16.08 26.68
C TYR A 75 -28.33 15.82 27.24
N LEU A 76 -28.16 15.79 28.56
CA LEU A 76 -26.91 15.38 29.20
C LEU A 76 -26.57 13.92 28.89
N LEU A 77 -27.56 13.03 28.97
CA LEU A 77 -27.41 11.64 28.57
C LEU A 77 -27.01 11.50 27.09
N ARG A 78 -27.68 12.24 26.20
CA ARG A 78 -27.35 12.29 24.76
C ARG A 78 -25.92 12.77 24.52
N ALA A 79 -25.45 13.77 25.23
CA ALA A 79 -24.09 14.29 25.12
C ALA A 79 -23.06 13.21 25.50
N GLY A 80 -23.31 12.48 26.59
CA GLY A 80 -22.47 11.33 27.00
C GLY A 80 -22.45 10.22 25.96
N MET A 81 -23.62 9.88 25.39
CA MET A 81 -23.70 8.88 24.31
C MET A 81 -22.99 9.32 23.06
N LYS A 82 -23.16 10.58 22.62
CA LYS A 82 -22.46 11.11 21.44
C LYS A 82 -20.96 11.13 21.64
N TYR A 83 -20.50 11.44 22.87
CA TYR A 83 -19.09 11.30 23.21
C TYR A 83 -18.60 9.85 23.07
N TYR A 84 -19.36 8.87 23.59
CA TYR A 84 -19.02 7.46 23.48
C TYR A 84 -18.91 7.01 22.02
N ILE A 85 -19.92 7.30 21.20
CA ILE A 85 -19.97 6.97 19.79
C ILE A 85 -18.76 7.59 19.05
N ASN A 86 -18.54 8.90 19.21
CA ASN A 86 -17.46 9.59 18.52
C ASN A 86 -16.07 9.15 18.96
N TYR A 87 -15.85 8.83 20.24
CA TYR A 87 -14.54 8.45 20.73
C TYR A 87 -14.27 6.95 20.56
N TYR A 88 -15.10 6.11 21.19
CA TYR A 88 -14.85 4.66 21.20
C TYR A 88 -15.11 4.00 19.85
N GLY A 89 -16.06 4.50 19.07
CA GLY A 89 -16.31 4.06 17.70
C GLY A 89 -15.11 4.31 16.79
N HIS A 90 -14.56 5.52 16.77
CA HIS A 90 -13.35 5.83 16.00
C HIS A 90 -12.13 5.06 16.49
N VAL A 91 -11.92 4.93 17.81
CA VAL A 91 -10.83 4.11 18.37
C VAL A 91 -10.95 2.65 17.93
N MET A 92 -12.15 2.09 17.87
CA MET A 92 -12.40 0.76 17.34
C MET A 92 -11.98 0.68 15.86
N GLY A 93 -12.41 1.63 15.03
CA GLY A 93 -12.02 1.71 13.62
C GLY A 93 -10.50 1.76 13.43
N VAL A 94 -9.79 2.60 14.19
CA VAL A 94 -8.32 2.70 14.16
C VAL A 94 -7.64 1.38 14.57
N LYS A 95 -8.16 0.67 15.58
CA LYS A 95 -7.63 -0.64 15.97
C LYS A 95 -7.83 -1.71 14.90
N MET A 96 -9.00 -1.69 14.23
CA MET A 96 -9.25 -2.57 13.08
C MET A 96 -8.29 -2.25 11.92
N GLN A 97 -8.10 -0.96 11.61
CA GLN A 97 -7.13 -0.52 10.61
C GLN A 97 -5.70 -0.98 10.95
N ALA A 98 -5.29 -0.87 12.20
CA ALA A 98 -3.96 -1.32 12.65
C ALA A 98 -3.80 -2.84 12.45
N ALA A 99 -4.79 -3.64 12.84
CA ALA A 99 -4.77 -5.08 12.63
C ALA A 99 -4.68 -5.44 11.13
N MET A 100 -5.51 -4.82 10.29
CA MET A 100 -5.46 -5.03 8.83
C MET A 100 -4.11 -4.63 8.22
N ARG A 101 -3.49 -3.54 8.73
CA ARG A 101 -2.16 -3.11 8.28
C ARG A 101 -1.09 -4.11 8.66
N THR A 102 -1.15 -4.67 9.86
CA THR A 102 -0.22 -5.73 10.32
C THR A 102 -0.37 -6.97 9.45
N ASP A 103 -1.61 -7.47 9.26
CA ASP A 103 -1.87 -8.64 8.42
C ASP A 103 -1.37 -8.44 6.98
N LEU A 104 -1.59 -7.24 6.42
CA LEU A 104 -1.14 -6.91 5.07
C LEU A 104 0.38 -6.85 4.98
N PHE A 105 1.06 -6.25 5.98
CA PHE A 105 2.51 -6.18 6.00
C PHE A 105 3.14 -7.58 6.12
N GLU A 106 2.64 -8.41 7.03
CA GLU A 106 3.10 -9.80 7.18
C GLU A 106 2.86 -10.64 5.91
N HIS A 107 1.77 -10.36 5.21
CA HIS A 107 1.48 -11.03 3.94
C HIS A 107 2.42 -10.57 2.83
N LEU A 108 2.67 -9.26 2.72
CA LEU A 108 3.63 -8.69 1.76
C LEU A 108 5.02 -9.32 1.92
N GLU A 109 5.53 -9.47 3.14
CA GLU A 109 6.85 -10.09 3.38
C GLU A 109 6.96 -11.56 2.87
N LYS A 110 5.82 -12.21 2.62
CA LYS A 110 5.75 -13.61 2.15
C LYS A 110 5.44 -13.73 0.64
N LEU A 111 5.21 -12.62 -0.05
CA LEU A 111 4.88 -12.65 -1.47
C LEU A 111 6.12 -12.88 -2.35
N PRO A 112 5.95 -13.57 -3.51
CA PRO A 112 7.04 -13.84 -4.44
C PRO A 112 7.56 -12.56 -5.10
N TYR A 113 8.81 -12.56 -5.53
CA TYR A 113 9.46 -11.44 -6.23
C TYR A 113 8.67 -10.96 -7.45
N SER A 114 8.07 -11.88 -8.20
CA SER A 114 7.23 -11.55 -9.36
C SER A 114 6.05 -10.62 -9.04
N PHE A 115 5.57 -10.62 -7.79
CA PHE A 115 4.57 -9.66 -7.36
C PHE A 115 5.12 -8.23 -7.32
N TYR A 116 6.36 -8.06 -6.82
CA TYR A 116 7.01 -6.75 -6.71
C TYR A 116 7.46 -6.20 -8.06
N ASP A 117 7.82 -7.07 -9.01
CA ASP A 117 8.14 -6.69 -10.39
C ASP A 117 6.95 -6.05 -11.12
N ASN A 118 5.73 -6.48 -10.76
CA ASN A 118 4.49 -6.06 -11.40
C ASN A 118 3.69 -5.00 -10.61
N ASN A 119 4.17 -4.59 -9.42
CA ASN A 119 3.46 -3.65 -8.56
C ASN A 119 4.38 -2.53 -8.07
N GLU A 120 3.99 -1.30 -8.31
CA GLU A 120 4.72 -0.12 -7.83
C GLU A 120 4.63 0.03 -6.31
N THR A 121 5.75 0.28 -5.65
CA THR A 121 5.82 0.51 -4.19
C THR A 121 4.86 1.60 -3.72
N GLY A 122 4.73 2.69 -4.48
CA GLY A 122 3.82 3.79 -4.15
C GLY A 122 2.35 3.38 -4.09
N GLN A 123 1.93 2.46 -4.98
CA GLN A 123 0.57 1.90 -4.95
C GLN A 123 0.35 1.02 -3.71
N LEU A 124 1.33 0.21 -3.34
CA LEU A 124 1.27 -0.62 -2.14
C LEU A 124 1.19 0.24 -0.86
N MET A 125 1.99 1.31 -0.79
CA MET A 125 1.92 2.27 0.31
C MET A 125 0.53 2.92 0.42
N THR A 126 -0.08 3.31 -0.70
CA THR A 126 -1.43 3.89 -0.72
C THR A 126 -2.47 2.89 -0.20
N ARG A 127 -2.34 1.60 -0.53
CA ARG A 127 -3.22 0.54 -0.01
C ARG A 127 -3.10 0.38 1.51
N MET A 128 -1.88 0.49 2.06
CA MET A 128 -1.61 0.38 3.51
C MET A 128 -2.02 1.62 4.31
N THR A 129 -2.16 2.77 3.67
CA THR A 129 -2.49 4.05 4.31
C THR A 129 -3.90 4.49 4.00
N ASN A 130 -4.14 5.02 2.81
CA ASN A 130 -5.39 5.67 2.44
C ASN A 130 -6.56 4.67 2.28
N ASP A 131 -6.34 3.54 1.59
CA ASP A 131 -7.41 2.56 1.40
C ASP A 131 -7.86 1.97 2.75
N LEU A 132 -6.91 1.67 3.67
CA LEU A 132 -7.25 1.19 5.00
C LEU A 132 -7.88 2.28 5.90
N PHE A 133 -7.57 3.54 5.68
CA PHE A 133 -8.26 4.64 6.36
C PHE A 133 -9.74 4.68 5.92
N ASP A 134 -10.03 4.64 4.63
CA ASP A 134 -11.41 4.61 4.11
C ASP A 134 -12.18 3.38 4.62
N VAL A 135 -11.50 2.24 4.77
CA VAL A 135 -12.08 1.01 5.37
C VAL A 135 -12.40 1.22 6.86
N SER A 136 -11.53 1.89 7.61
CA SER A 136 -11.74 2.22 9.02
C SER A 136 -12.96 3.12 9.22
N GLU A 137 -13.09 4.15 8.39
CA GLU A 137 -14.24 5.07 8.38
C GLU A 137 -15.53 4.32 8.05
N LEU A 138 -15.50 3.42 7.07
CA LEU A 138 -16.63 2.56 6.75
C LEU A 138 -17.00 1.64 7.92
N ALA A 139 -16.01 1.06 8.60
CA ALA A 139 -16.21 0.12 9.69
C ALA A 139 -16.93 0.79 10.89
N HIS A 140 -16.65 2.06 11.16
CA HIS A 140 -17.30 2.79 12.23
C HIS A 140 -18.61 3.43 11.75
N HIS A 141 -18.55 4.32 10.76
CA HIS A 141 -19.70 5.09 10.31
C HIS A 141 -20.73 4.28 9.53
N GLY A 142 -20.33 3.13 8.94
CA GLY A 142 -21.22 2.28 8.16
C GLY A 142 -22.41 1.78 8.97
N PRO A 143 -22.18 0.95 9.96
CA PRO A 143 -23.23 0.45 10.84
C PRO A 143 -23.93 1.57 11.62
N GLU A 144 -23.19 2.55 12.14
CA GLU A 144 -23.74 3.69 12.91
C GLU A 144 -24.76 4.46 12.11
N ASN A 145 -24.36 5.00 10.94
CA ASN A 145 -25.24 5.85 10.14
C ASN A 145 -26.45 5.08 9.62
N PHE A 146 -26.27 3.83 9.20
CA PHE A 146 -27.38 2.99 8.78
C PHE A 146 -28.37 2.75 9.92
N PHE A 147 -27.86 2.44 11.11
CA PHE A 147 -28.65 2.16 12.29
C PHE A 147 -29.40 3.41 12.77
N ILE A 148 -28.69 4.53 13.00
CA ILE A 148 -29.29 5.80 13.45
C ILE A 148 -30.34 6.26 12.44
N THR A 149 -30.00 6.29 11.13
CA THR A 149 -30.92 6.75 10.09
C THR A 149 -32.18 5.90 10.06
N THR A 150 -32.06 4.58 10.14
CA THR A 150 -33.22 3.68 10.11
C THR A 150 -34.14 3.93 11.31
N PHE A 151 -33.59 3.93 12.53
CA PHE A 151 -34.41 4.08 13.73
C PHE A 151 -34.99 5.49 13.89
N VAL A 152 -34.24 6.53 13.57
CA VAL A 152 -34.75 7.92 13.64
C VAL A 152 -35.83 8.15 12.58
N THR A 153 -35.62 7.67 11.34
CA THR A 153 -36.62 7.83 10.26
C THR A 153 -37.91 7.07 10.57
N LEU A 154 -37.81 5.80 10.98
CA LEU A 154 -39.00 5.00 11.32
C LEU A 154 -39.72 5.56 12.57
N GLY A 155 -38.95 5.92 13.61
CA GLY A 155 -39.51 6.46 14.85
C GLY A 155 -40.16 7.84 14.64
N SER A 156 -39.53 8.73 13.88
CA SER A 156 -40.13 10.05 13.56
C SER A 156 -41.34 9.90 12.66
N PHE A 157 -41.34 9.01 11.69
CA PHE A 157 -42.52 8.72 10.88
C PHE A 157 -43.68 8.17 11.72
N ALA A 158 -43.42 7.19 12.59
CA ALA A 158 -44.44 6.67 13.50
C ALA A 158 -45.01 7.77 14.41
N TYR A 159 -44.13 8.62 14.96
CA TYR A 159 -44.56 9.73 15.79
C TYR A 159 -45.40 10.77 14.99
N LEU A 160 -44.97 11.16 13.79
CA LEU A 160 -45.72 12.05 12.91
C LEU A 160 -47.11 11.50 12.57
N CYS A 161 -47.24 10.18 12.37
CA CYS A 161 -48.54 9.51 12.14
C CYS A 161 -49.47 9.62 13.36
N THR A 162 -48.94 9.69 14.60
CA THR A 162 -49.79 9.90 15.79
C THR A 162 -50.35 11.31 15.88
N ILE A 163 -49.67 12.30 15.29
CA ILE A 163 -50.16 13.69 15.20
C ILE A 163 -51.19 13.79 14.07
N SER A 164 -50.81 13.41 12.85
CA SER A 164 -51.73 13.39 11.70
C SER A 164 -51.22 12.42 10.64
N TRP A 165 -51.89 11.27 10.49
CA TRP A 165 -51.53 10.28 9.46
C TRP A 165 -51.70 10.81 8.03
N LYS A 166 -52.72 11.69 7.81
CA LYS A 166 -52.97 12.34 6.51
C LYS A 166 -51.80 13.23 6.08
N LEU A 167 -51.34 14.12 7.00
CA LEU A 167 -50.23 15.01 6.73
C LEU A 167 -48.90 14.25 6.58
N SER A 168 -48.67 13.19 7.40
CA SER A 168 -47.52 12.30 7.29
C SER A 168 -47.45 11.59 5.94
N LEU A 169 -48.59 11.16 5.39
CA LEU A 169 -48.63 10.53 4.07
C LEU A 169 -48.26 11.51 2.94
N ILE A 170 -48.71 12.79 3.05
CA ILE A 170 -48.32 13.83 2.09
C ILE A 170 -46.83 14.04 2.12
N VAL A 171 -46.21 14.19 3.29
CA VAL A 171 -44.77 14.36 3.46
C VAL A 171 -44.01 13.16 2.89
N PHE A 172 -44.46 11.95 3.18
CA PHE A 172 -43.83 10.72 2.72
C PHE A 172 -43.89 10.57 1.20
N ALA A 173 -44.99 11.02 0.56
CA ALA A 173 -45.16 10.98 -0.89
C ALA A 173 -44.12 11.83 -1.64
N PHE A 174 -43.53 12.85 -0.99
CA PHE A 174 -42.45 13.67 -1.58
C PHE A 174 -41.05 13.08 -1.40
N LEU A 175 -40.85 12.04 -0.55
CA LEU A 175 -39.54 11.41 -0.36
C LEU A 175 -38.91 10.89 -1.66
N PRO A 176 -39.63 10.19 -2.54
CA PRO A 176 -39.05 9.73 -3.81
C PRO A 176 -38.49 10.88 -4.65
N LEU A 177 -39.15 12.04 -4.65
CA LEU A 177 -38.69 13.23 -5.38
C LEU A 177 -37.34 13.71 -4.81
N LEU A 178 -37.21 13.77 -3.48
CA LEU A 178 -35.94 14.11 -2.82
C LEU A 178 -34.82 13.14 -3.23
N PHE A 179 -35.06 11.83 -3.22
CA PHE A 179 -34.08 10.84 -3.65
C PHE A 179 -33.69 10.99 -5.12
N VAL A 180 -34.66 11.20 -6.01
CA VAL A 180 -34.37 11.39 -7.45
C VAL A 180 -33.45 12.60 -7.67
N ILE A 181 -33.77 13.74 -7.06
CA ILE A 181 -32.98 14.95 -7.18
C ILE A 181 -31.59 14.73 -6.57
N ALA A 182 -31.51 14.14 -5.38
CA ALA A 182 -30.26 13.86 -4.69
C ALA A 182 -29.35 12.96 -5.54
N PHE A 183 -29.86 11.84 -6.07
CA PHE A 183 -29.07 10.92 -6.90
C PHE A 183 -28.66 11.55 -8.24
N ALA A 184 -29.52 12.31 -8.89
CA ALA A 184 -29.20 12.98 -10.15
C ALA A 184 -28.07 14.01 -9.98
N CYS A 185 -28.20 14.90 -9.00
CA CYS A 185 -27.17 15.90 -8.69
C CYS A 185 -25.86 15.26 -8.24
N ARG A 186 -25.93 14.22 -7.40
CA ARG A 186 -24.77 13.48 -6.92
C ARG A 186 -23.99 12.81 -8.05
N LYS A 187 -24.67 12.16 -9.00
CA LYS A 187 -24.02 11.54 -10.17
C LYS A 187 -23.16 12.54 -10.94
N ASN A 188 -23.68 13.76 -11.15
CA ASN A 188 -22.96 14.83 -11.83
C ASN A 188 -21.77 15.33 -10.98
N MET A 189 -21.95 15.49 -9.68
CA MET A 189 -20.90 15.88 -8.73
C MET A 189 -19.77 14.85 -8.71
N SER A 190 -20.07 13.57 -8.53
CA SER A 190 -19.08 12.49 -8.51
C SER A 190 -18.27 12.42 -9.81
N LYS A 191 -18.94 12.57 -10.99
CA LYS A 191 -18.26 12.64 -12.29
C LYS A 191 -17.28 13.83 -12.37
N ALA A 192 -17.69 15.00 -11.89
CA ALA A 192 -16.85 16.20 -11.93
C ALA A 192 -15.66 16.09 -10.97
N PHE A 193 -15.86 15.56 -9.75
CA PHE A 193 -14.76 15.30 -8.81
C PHE A 193 -13.78 14.25 -9.31
N ARG A 194 -14.26 13.18 -9.98
CA ARG A 194 -13.38 12.21 -10.62
C ARG A 194 -12.48 12.88 -11.66
N LYS A 195 -13.03 13.75 -12.52
CA LYS A 195 -12.22 14.48 -13.50
C LYS A 195 -11.18 15.39 -12.83
N SER A 196 -11.54 16.04 -11.71
CA SER A 196 -10.59 16.83 -10.93
C SER A 196 -9.46 15.97 -10.33
N ARG A 197 -9.76 14.73 -9.89
CA ARG A 197 -8.74 13.77 -9.42
C ARG A 197 -7.80 13.29 -10.54
N GLU A 198 -8.30 13.13 -11.76
CA GLU A 198 -7.46 12.83 -12.93
C GLU A 198 -6.49 13.98 -13.21
N GLU A 199 -6.95 15.23 -13.17
CA GLU A 199 -6.09 16.39 -13.43
C GLU A 199 -5.04 16.62 -12.32
N ILE A 200 -5.34 16.36 -11.04
CA ILE A 200 -4.32 16.42 -9.99
C ILE A 200 -3.29 15.31 -10.15
N GLY A 201 -3.69 14.14 -10.68
CA GLY A 201 -2.77 13.08 -11.06
C GLY A 201 -1.77 13.54 -12.13
N ASN A 202 -2.25 14.27 -13.15
CA ASN A 202 -1.39 14.85 -14.19
C ASN A 202 -0.40 15.89 -13.63
N ILE A 203 -0.83 16.70 -12.66
CA ILE A 203 0.04 17.65 -11.95
C ILE A 203 1.12 16.90 -11.18
N ASN A 204 0.74 15.88 -10.41
CA ASN A 204 1.69 15.09 -9.61
C ASN A 204 2.76 14.44 -10.51
N ALA A 205 2.36 13.82 -11.62
CA ALA A 205 3.31 13.25 -12.59
C ALA A 205 4.25 14.32 -13.19
N THR A 206 3.73 15.52 -13.49
CA THR A 206 4.56 16.63 -13.98
C THR A 206 5.55 17.09 -12.92
N LEU A 207 5.09 17.28 -11.67
CA LEU A 207 5.95 17.68 -10.56
C LEU A 207 7.03 16.65 -10.26
N GLU A 208 6.67 15.36 -10.23
CA GLU A 208 7.62 14.27 -10.00
C GLU A 208 8.72 14.28 -11.07
N ASN A 209 8.36 14.35 -12.34
CA ASN A 209 9.31 14.41 -13.44
C ASN A 209 10.19 15.67 -13.40
N SER A 210 9.61 16.86 -13.16
CA SER A 210 10.36 18.11 -13.12
C SER A 210 11.29 18.19 -11.91
N ILE A 211 10.87 17.70 -10.74
CA ILE A 211 11.70 17.67 -9.53
C ILE A 211 12.82 16.63 -9.65
N ALA A 212 12.50 15.42 -10.12
CA ALA A 212 13.50 14.38 -10.37
C ALA A 212 14.51 14.82 -11.42
N GLY A 213 14.03 15.48 -12.49
CA GLY A 213 14.84 16.01 -13.60
C GLY A 213 15.46 17.38 -13.36
N ILE A 214 15.41 17.99 -12.16
CA ILE A 214 15.80 19.39 -11.90
C ILE A 214 17.25 19.70 -12.32
N ARG A 215 18.16 18.74 -12.19
CA ARG A 215 19.54 18.88 -12.63
C ARG A 215 19.65 19.03 -14.15
N VAL A 216 18.82 18.28 -14.90
CA VAL A 216 18.75 18.35 -16.36
C VAL A 216 18.16 19.70 -16.78
N THR A 217 17.02 20.09 -16.17
CA THR A 217 16.39 21.40 -16.44
C THR A 217 17.37 22.55 -16.23
N LYS A 218 18.16 22.52 -15.15
CA LYS A 218 19.18 23.55 -14.87
C LYS A 218 20.36 23.46 -15.84
N ALA A 219 20.83 22.26 -16.19
CA ALA A 219 21.96 22.08 -17.11
C ALA A 219 21.66 22.60 -18.52
N TYR A 220 20.40 22.46 -18.97
CA TYR A 220 19.95 22.95 -20.28
C TYR A 220 19.27 24.31 -20.23
N ALA A 221 19.21 24.99 -19.09
CA ALA A 221 18.55 26.29 -18.89
C ALA A 221 17.08 26.33 -19.35
N ASN A 222 16.35 25.21 -19.24
CA ASN A 222 14.98 25.03 -19.75
C ASN A 222 13.89 25.25 -18.68
N ALA A 223 14.11 26.14 -17.72
CA ALA A 223 13.16 26.41 -16.63
C ALA A 223 11.80 26.96 -17.15
N GLU A 224 11.83 27.84 -18.15
CA GLU A 224 10.62 28.43 -18.75
C GLU A 224 9.74 27.35 -19.40
N TYR A 225 10.32 26.40 -20.12
CA TYR A 225 9.59 25.29 -20.75
C TYR A 225 8.89 24.40 -19.69
N GLU A 226 9.58 24.05 -18.61
CA GLU A 226 8.97 23.26 -17.54
C GLU A 226 7.88 24.06 -16.80
N GLN A 227 8.05 25.36 -16.63
CA GLN A 227 7.03 26.25 -16.06
C GLN A 227 5.78 26.31 -16.94
N GLU A 228 5.92 26.52 -18.24
CA GLU A 228 4.78 26.54 -19.17
C GLU A 228 4.00 25.22 -19.16
N LYS A 229 4.71 24.10 -19.14
CA LYS A 229 4.12 22.76 -19.03
C LYS A 229 3.34 22.57 -17.73
N PHE A 230 3.89 23.05 -16.61
CA PHE A 230 3.22 23.03 -15.33
C PHE A 230 1.99 23.92 -15.32
N GLU A 231 2.08 25.18 -15.81
CA GLU A 231 0.97 26.11 -15.87
C GLU A 231 -0.21 25.55 -16.68
N LYS A 232 0.05 24.93 -17.83
CA LYS A 232 -0.97 24.27 -18.66
C LYS A 232 -1.74 23.20 -17.88
N ASN A 233 -1.03 22.33 -17.14
CA ASN A 233 -1.66 21.28 -16.33
C ASN A 233 -2.42 21.89 -15.15
N ASN A 234 -1.86 22.93 -14.51
CA ASN A 234 -2.49 23.63 -13.40
C ASN A 234 -3.78 24.34 -13.83
N GLU A 235 -3.80 24.98 -15.01
CA GLU A 235 -5.04 25.52 -15.59
C GLU A 235 -6.09 24.43 -15.85
N GLY A 236 -5.66 23.26 -16.36
CA GLY A 236 -6.52 22.10 -16.54
C GLY A 236 -7.21 21.70 -15.24
N TYR A 237 -6.42 21.60 -14.17
CA TYR A 237 -6.91 21.31 -12.82
C TYR A 237 -7.89 22.39 -12.32
N VAL A 238 -7.54 23.68 -12.43
CA VAL A 238 -8.41 24.80 -12.01
C VAL A 238 -9.75 24.71 -12.73
N LYS A 239 -9.77 24.48 -14.06
CA LYS A 239 -10.99 24.31 -14.85
C LYS A 239 -11.82 23.10 -14.40
N ALA A 240 -11.19 21.95 -14.15
CA ALA A 240 -11.86 20.74 -13.67
C ALA A 240 -12.38 20.91 -12.24
N ARG A 241 -11.60 21.51 -11.34
CA ARG A 241 -11.98 21.77 -9.94
C ARG A 241 -13.12 22.77 -9.83
N SER A 242 -13.10 23.83 -10.66
CA SER A 242 -14.19 24.79 -10.72
C SER A 242 -15.51 24.13 -11.15
N LYS A 243 -15.48 23.22 -12.13
CA LYS A 243 -16.64 22.43 -12.53
C LYS A 243 -17.13 21.52 -11.39
N ALA A 244 -16.22 20.93 -10.63
CA ALA A 244 -16.55 20.09 -9.47
C ALA A 244 -17.23 20.93 -8.37
N TYR A 245 -16.70 22.11 -8.05
CA TYR A 245 -17.33 23.01 -7.10
C TYR A 245 -18.68 23.56 -7.58
N LYS A 246 -18.84 23.84 -8.89
CA LYS A 246 -20.14 24.19 -9.46
C LYS A 246 -21.16 23.06 -9.24
N ALA A 247 -20.77 21.82 -9.52
CA ALA A 247 -21.65 20.66 -9.30
C ALA A 247 -21.98 20.47 -7.80
N MET A 248 -21.00 20.67 -6.90
CA MET A 248 -21.20 20.64 -5.45
C MET A 248 -22.16 21.75 -4.97
N GLY A 249 -21.97 22.97 -5.45
CA GLY A 249 -22.87 24.09 -5.16
C GLY A 249 -24.29 23.83 -5.65
N THR A 250 -24.43 23.27 -6.86
CA THR A 250 -25.76 22.88 -7.39
C THR A 250 -26.41 21.80 -6.52
N PHE A 251 -25.64 20.76 -6.10
CA PHE A 251 -26.14 19.73 -5.19
C PHE A 251 -26.59 20.33 -3.86
N GLY A 252 -25.75 21.13 -3.19
CA GLY A 252 -26.07 21.75 -1.92
C GLY A 252 -27.30 22.66 -2.00
N ALA A 253 -27.34 23.55 -3.00
CA ALA A 253 -28.48 24.44 -3.20
C ALA A 253 -29.78 23.67 -3.50
N SER A 254 -29.72 22.63 -4.33
CA SER A 254 -30.89 21.81 -4.63
C SER A 254 -31.39 21.06 -3.40
N MET A 255 -30.49 20.51 -2.58
CA MET A 255 -30.86 19.81 -1.34
C MET A 255 -31.46 20.75 -0.30
N SER A 256 -30.88 21.94 -0.09
CA SER A 256 -31.45 22.96 0.78
C SER A 256 -32.85 23.39 0.30
N PHE A 257 -32.99 23.67 -0.99
CA PHE A 257 -34.26 24.10 -1.55
C PHE A 257 -35.37 23.04 -1.40
N VAL A 258 -35.06 21.76 -1.65
CA VAL A 258 -36.00 20.65 -1.45
C VAL A 258 -36.41 20.55 0.03
N THR A 259 -35.44 20.70 0.96
CA THR A 259 -35.72 20.67 2.39
C THR A 259 -36.65 21.83 2.81
N GLU A 260 -36.42 23.04 2.28
CA GLU A 260 -37.25 24.22 2.55
C GLU A 260 -38.68 24.06 1.96
N ILE A 261 -38.79 23.44 0.77
CA ILE A 261 -40.12 23.10 0.20
C ILE A 261 -40.89 22.16 1.13
N TYR A 262 -40.27 21.20 1.80
CA TYR A 262 -40.98 20.37 2.80
C TYR A 262 -41.60 21.20 3.89
N ASN A 263 -40.91 22.24 4.42
CA ASN A 263 -41.46 23.13 5.42
C ASN A 263 -42.65 23.91 4.87
N VAL A 264 -42.60 24.36 3.61
CA VAL A 264 -43.72 25.07 2.95
C VAL A 264 -44.92 24.14 2.76
N ILE A 265 -44.68 22.87 2.31
CA ILE A 265 -45.73 21.87 2.13
C ILE A 265 -46.43 21.58 3.48
N VAL A 266 -45.64 21.35 4.53
CA VAL A 266 -46.16 21.08 5.89
C VAL A 266 -46.99 22.27 6.40
N LEU A 267 -46.46 23.48 6.23
CA LEU A 267 -47.17 24.71 6.66
C LEU A 267 -48.50 24.88 5.89
N LEU A 268 -48.45 24.74 4.55
CA LEU A 268 -49.64 24.91 3.71
C LEU A 268 -50.70 23.83 3.99
N ALA A 269 -50.32 22.57 3.93
CA ALA A 269 -51.23 21.43 4.13
C ALA A 269 -51.76 21.43 5.58
N GLY A 270 -50.89 21.69 6.57
CA GLY A 270 -51.28 21.76 7.97
C GLY A 270 -52.21 22.93 8.27
N ALA A 271 -51.94 24.12 7.69
CA ALA A 271 -52.85 25.26 7.82
C ALA A 271 -54.24 24.97 7.21
N LEU A 272 -54.27 24.27 6.04
CA LEU A 272 -55.54 23.85 5.47
C LEU A 272 -56.29 22.86 6.39
N PHE A 273 -55.58 21.91 7.02
CA PHE A 273 -56.21 21.01 8.00
C PHE A 273 -56.70 21.75 9.24
N CYS A 274 -55.96 22.73 9.76
CA CYS A 274 -56.44 23.59 10.85
C CYS A 274 -57.74 24.34 10.48
N ILE A 275 -57.95 24.71 9.21
CA ILE A 275 -59.15 25.44 8.76
C ILE A 275 -60.33 24.50 8.51
N TYR A 276 -60.07 23.36 7.84
CA TYR A 276 -61.14 22.48 7.30
C TYR A 276 -61.41 21.21 8.14
N ASP A 277 -60.44 20.79 9.00
CA ASP A 277 -60.54 19.56 9.84
C ASP A 277 -60.25 19.91 11.32
N LYS A 278 -60.86 20.97 11.82
CA LYS A 278 -60.62 21.56 13.18
C LYS A 278 -60.85 20.58 14.32
N GLU A 279 -61.68 19.58 14.12
CA GLU A 279 -61.99 18.58 15.14
C GLU A 279 -60.84 17.60 15.35
N ASN A 280 -60.02 17.33 14.30
CA ASN A 280 -58.97 16.34 14.32
C ASN A 280 -57.56 16.90 14.25
N PHE A 281 -57.38 18.22 13.94
CA PHE A 281 -56.06 18.84 13.76
C PHE A 281 -56.13 20.32 14.11
N ASP A 282 -55.36 20.73 15.10
CA ASP A 282 -55.28 22.11 15.60
C ASP A 282 -53.91 22.77 15.36
N TYR A 283 -53.75 24.04 15.79
CA TYR A 283 -52.49 24.77 15.63
C TYR A 283 -51.34 24.16 16.46
N VAL A 284 -51.62 23.49 17.59
CA VAL A 284 -50.58 22.81 18.40
C VAL A 284 -50.05 21.60 17.65
N ASP A 285 -50.91 20.88 16.94
CA ASP A 285 -50.51 19.78 16.08
C ASP A 285 -49.64 20.25 14.92
N LEU A 286 -50.01 21.38 14.29
CA LEU A 286 -49.21 22.00 13.24
C LEU A 286 -47.80 22.37 13.73
N VAL A 287 -47.70 23.06 14.87
CA VAL A 287 -46.41 23.44 15.47
C VAL A 287 -45.59 22.20 15.82
N SER A 288 -46.22 21.19 16.44
CA SER A 288 -45.58 19.94 16.81
C SER A 288 -45.05 19.19 15.58
N PHE A 289 -45.83 19.19 14.50
CA PHE A 289 -45.43 18.61 13.24
C PHE A 289 -44.23 19.33 12.60
N MET A 290 -44.25 20.69 12.60
CA MET A 290 -43.15 21.52 12.08
C MET A 290 -41.85 21.33 12.87
N ILE A 291 -41.93 21.16 14.19
CA ILE A 291 -40.75 20.86 15.03
C ILE A 291 -40.18 19.48 14.69
N SER A 292 -41.05 18.51 14.40
CA SER A 292 -40.70 17.10 14.22
C SER A 292 -40.20 16.78 12.82
N ILE A 293 -40.57 17.56 11.79
CA ILE A 293 -40.24 17.24 10.39
C ILE A 293 -38.71 17.18 10.13
N ASN A 294 -37.95 18.02 10.81
CA ASN A 294 -36.50 18.02 10.67
C ASN A 294 -35.85 16.73 11.20
N LEU A 295 -36.43 16.07 12.20
CA LEU A 295 -35.99 14.75 12.67
C LEU A 295 -36.19 13.66 11.63
N PHE A 296 -37.14 13.84 10.72
CA PHE A 296 -37.41 12.94 9.62
C PHE A 296 -36.47 13.19 8.42
N ILE A 297 -36.22 14.47 8.08
CA ILE A 297 -35.44 14.83 6.87
C ILE A 297 -33.94 14.68 7.10
N SER A 298 -33.41 15.08 8.27
CA SER A 298 -31.97 15.11 8.55
C SER A 298 -31.29 13.73 8.39
N PRO A 299 -31.82 12.61 8.89
CA PRO A 299 -31.21 11.29 8.67
C PRO A 299 -31.15 10.89 7.19
N VAL A 300 -32.15 11.27 6.40
CA VAL A 300 -32.15 10.99 4.95
C VAL A 300 -31.00 11.71 4.25
N GLN A 301 -30.74 12.97 4.62
CA GLN A 301 -29.59 13.73 4.11
C GLN A 301 -28.26 13.08 4.51
N THR A 302 -28.12 12.64 5.76
CA THR A 302 -26.95 11.92 6.26
C THR A 302 -26.69 10.64 5.45
N LEU A 303 -27.74 9.86 5.16
CA LEU A 303 -27.64 8.64 4.37
C LEU A 303 -27.13 8.92 2.95
N ILE A 304 -27.61 10.00 2.31
CA ILE A 304 -27.16 10.41 0.97
C ILE A 304 -25.66 10.74 0.96
N GLN A 305 -25.17 11.44 1.97
CA GLN A 305 -23.75 11.77 2.12
C GLN A 305 -22.90 10.51 2.41
N PHE A 306 -23.42 9.64 3.25
CA PHE A 306 -22.72 8.39 3.62
C PHE A 306 -22.47 7.44 2.43
N PHE A 307 -23.28 7.48 1.38
CA PHE A 307 -23.06 6.59 0.22
C PHE A 307 -21.71 6.75 -0.46
N GLU A 308 -21.05 7.91 -0.40
CA GLU A 308 -19.71 8.11 -0.95
C GLU A 308 -18.67 7.39 -0.10
N GLN A 309 -18.71 7.60 1.19
CA GLN A 309 -17.84 6.94 2.16
C GLN A 309 -17.99 5.41 2.11
N LEU A 310 -19.22 4.92 1.95
CA LEU A 310 -19.50 3.50 1.74
C LEU A 310 -18.80 2.96 0.48
N GLN A 311 -18.85 3.69 -0.63
CA GLN A 311 -18.23 3.27 -1.88
C GLN A 311 -16.70 3.25 -1.79
N ASP A 312 -16.10 4.27 -1.18
CA ASP A 312 -14.65 4.39 -1.02
C ASP A 312 -14.13 3.29 -0.07
N GLY A 313 -14.77 3.08 1.07
CA GLY A 313 -14.42 2.01 2.00
C GLY A 313 -14.57 0.60 1.42
N ILE A 314 -15.66 0.32 0.67
CA ILE A 314 -15.82 -0.96 -0.03
C ILE A 314 -14.73 -1.14 -1.09
N THR A 315 -14.34 -0.08 -1.79
CA THR A 315 -13.30 -0.15 -2.83
C THR A 315 -11.94 -0.37 -2.21
N GLY A 316 -11.61 0.32 -1.11
CA GLY A 316 -10.40 0.12 -0.33
C GLY A 316 -10.29 -1.32 0.19
N PHE A 317 -11.37 -1.85 0.76
CA PHE A 317 -11.38 -3.23 1.24
C PHE A 317 -11.24 -4.26 0.11
N LYS A 318 -11.81 -4.01 -1.09
CA LYS A 318 -11.58 -4.87 -2.27
C LYS A 318 -10.11 -4.91 -2.68
N ARG A 319 -9.43 -3.77 -2.66
CA ARG A 319 -7.99 -3.70 -2.98
C ARG A 319 -7.15 -4.41 -1.93
N PHE A 320 -7.50 -4.27 -0.65
CA PHE A 320 -6.88 -5.01 0.44
C PHE A 320 -7.02 -6.53 0.23
N VAL A 321 -8.25 -7.02 0.03
CA VAL A 321 -8.50 -8.45 -0.22
C VAL A 321 -7.78 -8.94 -1.47
N ALA A 322 -7.70 -8.14 -2.53
CA ALA A 322 -7.00 -8.52 -3.76
C ALA A 322 -5.51 -8.78 -3.54
N VAL A 323 -4.86 -8.05 -2.61
CA VAL A 323 -3.47 -8.35 -2.23
C VAL A 323 -3.40 -9.57 -1.33
N MET A 324 -4.28 -9.67 -0.33
CA MET A 324 -4.34 -10.82 0.60
C MET A 324 -4.67 -12.16 -0.09
N ASP A 325 -5.24 -12.13 -1.29
CA ASP A 325 -5.55 -13.32 -2.09
C ASP A 325 -4.41 -13.74 -3.02
N VAL A 326 -3.35 -12.93 -3.13
CA VAL A 326 -2.15 -13.32 -3.87
C VAL A 326 -1.47 -14.47 -3.14
N PRO A 327 -1.20 -15.59 -3.82
CA PRO A 327 -0.55 -16.72 -3.16
C PRO A 327 0.86 -16.34 -2.68
N VAL A 328 1.17 -16.72 -1.43
CA VAL A 328 2.51 -16.59 -0.86
C VAL A 328 3.49 -17.53 -1.56
N GLU A 329 4.80 -17.30 -1.37
CA GLU A 329 5.83 -18.23 -1.84
C GLU A 329 5.53 -19.64 -1.31
N LYS A 330 5.46 -20.61 -2.25
CA LYS A 330 5.21 -22.00 -1.89
C LYS A 330 6.52 -22.67 -1.50
N GLU A 331 6.50 -23.34 -0.38
CA GLU A 331 7.51 -24.31 0.00
C GLU A 331 6.96 -25.72 -0.17
N SER A 332 7.85 -26.68 -0.44
CA SER A 332 7.46 -28.11 -0.43
C SER A 332 7.10 -28.54 1.00
N ASP A 333 6.12 -29.42 1.14
CA ASP A 333 5.78 -30.01 2.45
C ASP A 333 6.95 -30.81 3.03
N THR A 334 7.93 -31.22 2.21
CA THR A 334 9.16 -31.93 2.59
C THR A 334 10.34 -31.00 2.85
N ALA A 335 10.16 -29.68 2.65
CA ALA A 335 11.24 -28.71 2.81
C ALA A 335 11.73 -28.62 4.25
N HIS A 336 13.05 -28.68 4.44
CA HIS A 336 13.70 -28.66 5.74
C HIS A 336 14.78 -27.58 5.84
N ASP A 337 15.22 -27.31 7.07
CA ASP A 337 16.28 -26.34 7.33
C ASP A 337 17.66 -26.97 7.13
N VAL A 338 18.57 -26.21 6.47
CA VAL A 338 19.97 -26.58 6.26
C VAL A 338 20.87 -25.48 6.84
N GLU A 339 21.69 -25.80 7.84
CA GLU A 339 22.55 -24.81 8.49
C GLU A 339 23.75 -24.40 7.62
N ASN A 340 24.39 -25.38 6.94
CA ASN A 340 25.55 -25.16 6.08
C ASN A 340 25.34 -25.85 4.72
N LEU A 341 25.03 -25.05 3.73
CA LEU A 341 24.79 -25.51 2.38
C LEU A 341 26.14 -25.58 1.62
N LYS A 342 26.72 -26.76 1.52
CA LYS A 342 28.01 -27.00 0.85
C LYS A 342 27.88 -28.06 -0.22
N GLY A 343 28.76 -27.99 -1.20
CA GLY A 343 28.85 -28.91 -2.31
C GLY A 343 28.59 -28.24 -3.65
N ASP A 344 28.63 -29.08 -4.70
CA ASP A 344 28.48 -28.60 -6.06
C ASP A 344 27.09 -28.02 -6.31
N VAL A 345 27.03 -26.92 -7.05
CA VAL A 345 25.76 -26.33 -7.56
C VAL A 345 25.54 -26.90 -8.96
N VAL A 346 24.49 -27.70 -9.12
CA VAL A 346 24.20 -28.42 -10.37
C VAL A 346 22.86 -27.99 -10.94
N PHE A 347 22.87 -27.44 -12.14
CA PHE A 347 21.67 -27.17 -12.94
C PHE A 347 21.46 -28.34 -13.89
N LYS A 348 20.27 -28.91 -13.91
CA LYS A 348 19.90 -30.04 -14.76
C LYS A 348 18.63 -29.72 -15.52
N ASP A 349 18.74 -29.62 -16.85
CA ASP A 349 17.64 -29.36 -17.80
C ASP A 349 16.78 -28.15 -17.41
N VAL A 350 17.42 -27.08 -16.93
CA VAL A 350 16.73 -25.91 -16.36
C VAL A 350 16.29 -24.97 -17.47
N SER A 351 14.97 -24.76 -17.59
CA SER A 351 14.38 -23.70 -18.42
C SER A 351 13.52 -22.75 -17.56
N PHE A 352 13.47 -21.49 -17.97
CA PHE A 352 12.78 -20.45 -17.19
C PHE A 352 12.30 -19.28 -18.06
N SER A 353 11.09 -18.79 -17.75
CA SER A 353 10.45 -17.58 -18.31
C SER A 353 9.91 -16.70 -17.20
N TYR A 354 10.05 -15.39 -17.32
CA TYR A 354 9.35 -14.44 -16.41
C TYR A 354 7.86 -14.35 -16.73
N ASN A 355 7.50 -14.51 -18.01
CA ASN A 355 6.14 -14.50 -18.54
C ASN A 355 6.00 -15.61 -19.56
N VAL A 356 4.80 -16.12 -19.75
CA VAL A 356 4.47 -17.26 -20.62
C VAL A 356 4.95 -17.09 -22.07
N ASP A 357 5.20 -15.86 -22.54
CA ASP A 357 5.46 -15.55 -23.96
C ASP A 357 6.93 -15.48 -24.34
N LYS A 358 7.89 -15.50 -23.38
CA LYS A 358 9.31 -15.34 -23.67
C LYS A 358 10.19 -16.18 -22.75
N GLU A 359 10.71 -17.25 -23.28
CA GLU A 359 11.73 -18.08 -22.63
C GLU A 359 13.04 -17.27 -22.50
N VAL A 360 13.60 -17.26 -21.31
CA VAL A 360 14.83 -16.53 -20.97
C VAL A 360 16.01 -17.47 -20.78
N LEU A 361 15.75 -18.68 -20.28
CA LEU A 361 16.72 -19.75 -20.15
C LEU A 361 16.13 -21.03 -20.78
N ASP A 362 16.90 -21.73 -21.62
CA ASP A 362 16.49 -22.90 -22.36
C ASP A 362 17.54 -24.01 -22.19
N ASP A 363 17.15 -25.10 -21.54
CA ASP A 363 17.92 -26.32 -21.32
C ASP A 363 19.32 -26.09 -20.73
N ILE A 364 19.39 -25.34 -19.62
CA ILE A 364 20.64 -25.06 -18.92
C ILE A 364 21.11 -26.31 -18.16
N ASN A 365 22.27 -26.81 -18.55
CA ASN A 365 23.00 -27.92 -17.91
C ASN A 365 24.39 -27.41 -17.48
N LEU A 366 24.62 -27.28 -16.15
CA LEU A 366 25.85 -26.70 -15.61
C LEU A 366 26.18 -27.30 -14.24
N THR A 367 27.47 -27.64 -14.02
CA THR A 367 27.97 -28.00 -12.70
C THR A 367 29.04 -27.02 -12.26
N ILE A 368 28.84 -26.41 -11.09
CA ILE A 368 29.79 -25.51 -10.44
C ILE A 368 30.32 -26.22 -9.20
N PRO A 369 31.58 -26.68 -9.20
CA PRO A 369 32.17 -27.43 -8.08
C PRO A 369 32.28 -26.55 -6.82
N ASP A 370 32.22 -27.21 -5.66
CA ASP A 370 32.32 -26.53 -4.36
C ASP A 370 33.62 -25.74 -4.23
N GLY A 371 33.50 -24.50 -3.71
CA GLY A 371 34.65 -23.61 -3.51
C GLY A 371 35.26 -23.00 -4.78
N LYS A 372 34.65 -23.20 -5.96
CA LYS A 372 35.13 -22.67 -7.24
C LYS A 372 34.43 -21.37 -7.62
N MET A 373 35.18 -20.55 -8.40
CA MET A 373 34.69 -19.30 -8.96
C MET A 373 34.31 -19.47 -10.44
N TYR A 374 33.06 -19.26 -10.78
CA TYR A 374 32.52 -19.31 -12.14
C TYR A 374 32.09 -17.94 -12.61
N ALA A 375 32.56 -17.49 -13.77
CA ALA A 375 32.18 -16.23 -14.37
C ALA A 375 31.15 -16.42 -15.48
N PHE A 376 29.99 -15.78 -15.36
CA PHE A 376 28.98 -15.75 -16.42
C PHE A 376 29.19 -14.54 -17.32
N VAL A 377 29.43 -14.77 -18.61
CA VAL A 377 29.66 -13.74 -19.63
C VAL A 377 28.66 -13.90 -20.77
N GLY A 378 28.39 -12.82 -21.51
CA GLY A 378 27.47 -12.85 -22.66
C GLY A 378 26.78 -11.49 -22.86
N ALA A 379 25.98 -11.37 -23.90
CA ALA A 379 25.25 -10.15 -24.24
C ALA A 379 24.29 -9.71 -23.11
N SER A 380 23.98 -8.41 -23.04
CA SER A 380 22.97 -7.89 -22.12
C SER A 380 21.61 -8.53 -22.44
N GLY A 381 20.88 -8.96 -21.42
CA GLY A 381 19.60 -9.68 -21.58
C GLY A 381 19.73 -11.17 -21.94
N GLY A 382 20.96 -11.74 -21.96
CA GLY A 382 21.21 -13.16 -22.30
C GLY A 382 20.82 -14.19 -21.22
N GLY A 383 20.29 -13.75 -20.04
CA GLY A 383 19.84 -14.67 -18.97
C GLY A 383 20.82 -14.86 -17.81
N LYS A 384 21.99 -14.18 -17.79
CA LYS A 384 23.03 -14.30 -16.74
C LYS A 384 22.48 -14.02 -15.32
N THR A 385 21.90 -12.86 -15.11
CA THR A 385 21.32 -12.44 -13.82
C THR A 385 20.12 -13.32 -13.45
N THR A 386 19.32 -13.73 -14.42
CA THR A 386 18.20 -14.65 -14.22
C THR A 386 18.69 -15.98 -13.63
N LEU A 387 19.75 -16.59 -14.21
CA LEU A 387 20.34 -17.82 -13.71
C LEU A 387 20.81 -17.67 -12.25
N CYS A 388 21.40 -16.53 -11.91
CA CYS A 388 21.80 -16.20 -10.54
C CYS A 388 20.59 -16.08 -9.57
N HIS A 389 19.46 -15.55 -10.02
CA HIS A 389 18.26 -15.35 -9.21
C HIS A 389 17.49 -16.66 -8.93
N LEU A 390 17.69 -17.70 -9.72
CA LEU A 390 17.08 -19.01 -9.48
C LEU A 390 17.68 -19.75 -8.29
N ILE A 391 18.98 -19.55 -7.99
CA ILE A 391 19.67 -20.22 -6.87
C ILE A 391 19.04 -19.86 -5.51
N PRO A 392 18.82 -18.56 -5.15
CA PRO A 392 18.19 -18.18 -3.89
C PRO A 392 16.66 -18.37 -3.89
N LYS A 393 16.12 -19.02 -4.92
CA LYS A 393 14.68 -19.25 -5.10
C LYS A 393 13.85 -17.95 -5.12
N PHE A 394 14.33 -16.91 -5.80
CA PHE A 394 13.55 -15.67 -5.99
C PHE A 394 12.39 -15.89 -6.96
N TYR A 395 12.57 -16.82 -7.88
CA TYR A 395 11.55 -17.26 -8.83
C TYR A 395 11.42 -18.79 -8.80
N PRO A 396 10.22 -19.35 -8.90
CA PRO A 396 10.03 -20.79 -9.01
C PRO A 396 10.55 -21.28 -10.35
N LEU A 397 11.15 -22.48 -10.37
CA LEU A 397 11.55 -23.15 -11.61
C LEU A 397 10.32 -23.60 -12.40
N GLU A 398 10.34 -23.42 -13.73
CA GLU A 398 9.30 -23.92 -14.62
C GLU A 398 9.59 -25.38 -15.01
N SER A 399 10.84 -25.68 -15.33
CA SER A 399 11.29 -27.03 -15.66
C SER A 399 12.73 -27.28 -15.22
N GLY A 400 13.12 -28.54 -15.14
CA GLY A 400 14.43 -28.94 -14.67
C GLY A 400 14.56 -28.88 -13.15
N MET A 401 15.80 -29.04 -12.67
CA MET A 401 16.14 -29.04 -11.24
C MET A 401 17.48 -28.37 -10.99
N ILE A 402 17.58 -27.69 -9.84
CA ILE A 402 18.85 -27.20 -9.31
C ILE A 402 19.15 -27.99 -8.03
N TYR A 403 20.38 -28.51 -7.94
CA TYR A 403 20.87 -29.22 -6.76
C TYR A 403 22.03 -28.45 -6.12
N ILE A 404 22.16 -28.54 -4.81
CA ILE A 404 23.33 -28.05 -4.08
C ILE A 404 23.78 -29.15 -3.13
N GLY A 405 25.03 -29.62 -3.29
CA GLY A 405 25.54 -30.75 -2.52
C GLY A 405 24.77 -32.06 -2.74
N GLY A 406 24.14 -32.20 -3.90
CA GLY A 406 23.31 -33.36 -4.27
C GLY A 406 21.85 -33.27 -3.82
N GLU A 407 21.47 -32.24 -3.09
CA GLU A 407 20.11 -32.02 -2.59
C GLU A 407 19.37 -31.04 -3.51
N PRO A 408 18.11 -31.31 -3.93
CA PRO A 408 17.33 -30.40 -4.75
C PRO A 408 16.92 -29.18 -3.94
N ILE A 409 17.08 -27.96 -4.51
CA ILE A 409 16.75 -26.71 -3.81
C ILE A 409 15.28 -26.62 -3.44
N SER A 410 14.39 -27.37 -4.11
CA SER A 410 12.95 -27.44 -3.78
C SER A 410 12.68 -28.02 -2.40
N GLU A 411 13.58 -28.86 -1.87
CA GLU A 411 13.45 -29.50 -0.55
C GLU A 411 14.11 -28.70 0.58
N ILE A 412 14.77 -27.57 0.26
CA ILE A 412 15.37 -26.66 1.22
C ILE A 412 14.40 -25.49 1.44
N LYS A 413 14.14 -25.12 2.71
CA LYS A 413 13.31 -23.94 3.02
C LYS A 413 13.90 -22.65 2.44
N ASN A 414 13.03 -21.71 2.03
CA ASN A 414 13.46 -20.46 1.40
C ASN A 414 14.38 -19.63 2.32
N ASP A 415 14.04 -19.51 3.61
CA ASP A 415 14.85 -18.77 4.57
C ASP A 415 16.22 -19.42 4.77
N SER A 416 16.27 -20.74 4.84
CA SER A 416 17.50 -21.50 4.98
C SER A 416 18.40 -21.35 3.74
N MET A 417 17.81 -21.43 2.56
CA MET A 417 18.51 -21.16 1.29
C MET A 417 19.09 -19.76 1.26
N ARG A 418 18.25 -18.74 1.55
CA ARG A 418 18.64 -17.34 1.51
C ARG A 418 19.68 -16.99 2.58
N LYS A 419 19.71 -17.65 3.74
CA LYS A 419 20.78 -17.51 4.75
C LYS A 419 22.13 -17.97 4.21
N ASN A 420 22.18 -19.04 3.43
CA ASN A 420 23.40 -19.64 2.89
C ASN A 420 23.89 -18.98 1.58
N VAL A 421 23.07 -18.18 0.90
CA VAL A 421 23.43 -17.46 -0.33
C VAL A 421 23.63 -15.99 -0.04
N GLY A 422 24.81 -15.43 -0.34
CA GLY A 422 25.11 -14.00 -0.28
C GLY A 422 25.06 -13.39 -1.67
N ILE A 423 24.49 -12.20 -1.78
CA ILE A 423 24.39 -11.47 -3.05
C ILE A 423 24.99 -10.08 -2.87
N VAL A 424 25.93 -9.71 -3.73
CA VAL A 424 26.40 -8.33 -3.90
C VAL A 424 25.79 -7.82 -5.20
N GLN A 425 24.86 -6.92 -5.10
CA GLN A 425 24.11 -6.35 -6.24
C GLN A 425 24.84 -5.18 -6.86
N GLN A 426 24.59 -4.93 -8.15
CA GLN A 426 25.04 -3.76 -8.88
C GLN A 426 24.50 -2.47 -8.25
N ASP A 427 23.18 -2.38 -8.11
CA ASP A 427 22.50 -1.27 -7.45
C ASP A 427 22.34 -1.54 -5.97
N VAL A 428 23.23 -0.94 -5.17
CA VAL A 428 23.24 -1.14 -3.72
C VAL A 428 22.07 -0.41 -3.06
N PHE A 429 21.16 -1.17 -2.44
CA PHE A 429 20.14 -0.61 -1.60
C PHE A 429 20.60 -0.50 -0.14
N LEU A 430 20.53 0.73 0.40
CA LEU A 430 20.84 1.02 1.80
C LEU A 430 19.57 1.52 2.52
N PHE A 431 19.31 0.96 3.69
CA PHE A 431 18.21 1.42 4.54
C PHE A 431 18.57 2.75 5.20
N THR A 432 17.59 3.61 5.39
CA THR A 432 17.73 4.79 6.21
C THR A 432 18.09 4.39 7.63
N GLY A 433 19.19 4.94 8.16
CA GLY A 433 19.74 4.58 9.46
C GLY A 433 21.24 4.83 9.53
N THR A 434 21.91 4.19 10.50
CA THR A 434 23.35 4.32 10.73
C THR A 434 24.18 3.32 9.92
N PHE A 435 25.51 3.51 9.87
CA PHE A 435 26.42 2.50 9.32
C PHE A 435 26.27 1.17 10.06
N LYS A 436 26.24 1.23 11.42
CA LYS A 436 26.06 0.06 12.27
C LYS A 436 24.82 -0.73 11.89
N GLN A 437 23.66 -0.08 11.82
CA GLN A 437 22.39 -0.72 11.45
C GLN A 437 22.43 -1.35 10.06
N ASN A 438 23.05 -0.66 9.11
CA ASN A 438 23.16 -1.16 7.75
C ASN A 438 24.09 -2.38 7.63
N ILE A 439 25.19 -2.45 8.37
CA ILE A 439 26.08 -3.63 8.39
C ILE A 439 25.40 -4.77 9.15
N ALA A 440 24.81 -4.50 10.32
CA ALA A 440 24.12 -5.46 11.18
C ALA A 440 22.97 -6.20 10.46
N TYR A 441 22.40 -5.61 9.38
CA TYR A 441 21.40 -6.26 8.57
C TYR A 441 21.84 -7.63 8.00
N GLY A 442 23.15 -7.85 7.88
CA GLY A 442 23.70 -9.11 7.39
C GLY A 442 23.58 -10.30 8.35
N LYS A 443 23.40 -10.06 9.66
CA LYS A 443 23.32 -11.11 10.69
C LYS A 443 22.49 -10.62 11.87
N GLU A 444 21.44 -11.36 12.20
CA GLU A 444 20.63 -11.11 13.37
C GLU A 444 21.48 -11.23 14.66
N ASN A 445 21.31 -10.31 15.61
CA ASN A 445 22.04 -10.26 16.86
C ASN A 445 23.58 -10.19 16.72
N ALA A 446 24.08 -9.54 15.65
CA ALA A 446 25.53 -9.33 15.48
C ALA A 446 26.11 -8.46 16.60
N THR A 447 27.29 -8.86 17.12
CA THR A 447 28.01 -8.02 18.09
C THR A 447 28.73 -6.86 17.43
N ASP A 448 29.09 -5.84 18.21
CA ASP A 448 29.83 -4.68 17.71
C ASP A 448 31.19 -5.07 17.13
N GLU A 449 31.85 -6.06 17.74
CA GLU A 449 33.13 -6.60 17.26
C GLU A 449 32.96 -7.27 15.89
N GLU A 450 31.90 -8.06 15.69
CA GLU A 450 31.60 -8.71 14.40
C GLU A 450 31.33 -7.66 13.30
N ILE A 451 30.59 -6.60 13.64
CA ILE A 451 30.28 -5.51 12.72
C ILE A 451 31.55 -4.77 12.31
N ILE A 452 32.42 -4.46 13.27
CA ILE A 452 33.71 -3.79 13.03
C ILE A 452 34.64 -4.67 12.20
N GLU A 453 34.71 -5.96 12.48
CA GLU A 453 35.51 -6.93 11.72
C GLU A 453 35.04 -7.02 10.25
N ALA A 454 33.74 -7.09 10.04
CA ALA A 454 33.16 -7.08 8.69
C ALA A 454 33.46 -5.76 7.94
N ALA A 455 33.38 -4.62 8.61
CA ALA A 455 33.73 -3.32 8.04
C ALA A 455 35.22 -3.22 7.68
N LYS A 456 36.13 -3.80 8.49
CA LYS A 456 37.55 -3.88 8.19
C LYS A 456 37.83 -4.72 6.96
N LYS A 457 37.20 -5.91 6.84
CA LYS A 457 37.34 -6.79 5.68
C LYS A 457 36.83 -6.13 4.39
N ALA A 458 35.83 -5.29 4.48
CA ALA A 458 35.29 -4.51 3.37
C ALA A 458 36.04 -3.19 3.12
N ASP A 459 37.11 -2.92 3.85
CA ASP A 459 37.94 -1.70 3.77
C ASP A 459 37.14 -0.37 3.93
N ILE A 460 36.14 -0.36 4.83
CA ILE A 460 35.31 0.81 5.10
C ILE A 460 35.45 1.33 6.56
N ASP A 461 36.04 0.54 7.47
CA ASP A 461 36.21 0.88 8.90
C ASP A 461 36.93 2.19 9.12
N ALA A 462 38.06 2.42 8.42
CA ALA A 462 38.85 3.67 8.55
C ALA A 462 38.02 4.90 8.19
N TYR A 463 37.21 4.81 7.13
CA TYR A 463 36.31 5.89 6.74
C TYR A 463 35.22 6.11 7.79
N ILE A 464 34.58 5.06 8.29
CA ILE A 464 33.54 5.18 9.31
C ILE A 464 34.10 5.84 10.58
N ARG A 465 35.30 5.44 11.04
CA ARG A 465 35.96 6.03 12.22
C ARG A 465 36.40 7.47 12.04
N SER A 466 36.57 7.93 10.80
CA SER A 466 36.92 9.34 10.52
C SER A 466 35.72 10.27 10.65
N LEU A 467 34.50 9.73 10.75
CA LEU A 467 33.29 10.52 10.91
C LEU A 467 33.05 10.89 12.40
N PRO A 468 32.42 12.04 12.68
CA PRO A 468 32.23 12.51 14.07
C PRO A 468 31.51 11.48 14.98
N ASP A 469 30.48 10.82 14.46
CA ASP A 469 29.68 9.85 15.20
C ASP A 469 30.08 8.39 14.89
N GLY A 470 31.16 8.17 14.11
CA GLY A 470 31.64 6.86 13.75
C GLY A 470 30.54 5.97 13.18
N TYR A 471 30.37 4.77 13.75
CA TYR A 471 29.38 3.78 13.33
C TYR A 471 27.91 4.22 13.52
N ASP A 472 27.66 5.21 14.38
CA ASP A 472 26.31 5.77 14.62
C ASP A 472 25.97 6.92 13.68
N THR A 473 26.86 7.27 12.76
CA THR A 473 26.62 8.29 11.75
C THR A 473 25.48 7.88 10.83
N GLN A 474 24.50 8.79 10.64
CA GLN A 474 23.34 8.61 9.75
C GLN A 474 23.73 8.75 8.29
N ILE A 475 23.45 7.73 7.47
CA ILE A 475 23.81 7.71 6.05
C ILE A 475 22.79 8.40 5.13
N GLY A 476 21.61 8.78 5.68
CA GLY A 476 20.51 9.38 4.93
C GLY A 476 19.69 8.36 4.14
N GLU A 477 18.66 8.88 3.45
CA GLU A 477 17.80 8.04 2.63
C GLU A 477 18.60 7.41 1.48
N ARG A 478 18.51 6.05 1.34
CA ARG A 478 19.25 5.26 0.34
C ARG A 478 20.76 5.59 0.29
N GLY A 479 21.33 6.02 1.42
CA GLY A 479 22.74 6.37 1.48
C GLY A 479 23.13 7.57 0.60
N VAL A 480 22.26 8.57 0.45
CA VAL A 480 22.47 9.74 -0.41
C VAL A 480 23.75 10.51 -0.07
N LYS A 481 24.24 10.40 1.17
CA LYS A 481 25.47 11.05 1.64
C LYS A 481 26.75 10.29 1.27
N LEU A 482 26.65 9.08 0.71
CA LEU A 482 27.77 8.20 0.41
C LEU A 482 28.12 8.22 -1.08
N SER A 483 29.41 8.11 -1.40
CA SER A 483 29.85 7.83 -2.77
C SER A 483 29.46 6.41 -3.21
N GLY A 484 29.44 6.13 -4.51
CA GLY A 484 29.16 4.79 -5.06
C GLY A 484 30.05 3.72 -4.45
N GLY A 485 31.35 3.96 -4.36
CA GLY A 485 32.32 3.04 -3.75
C GLY A 485 32.10 2.82 -2.25
N GLN A 486 31.66 3.83 -1.50
CA GLN A 486 31.31 3.68 -0.09
C GLN A 486 30.05 2.83 0.09
N LYS A 487 29.02 3.03 -0.75
CA LYS A 487 27.82 2.19 -0.76
C LYS A 487 28.17 0.74 -1.05
N GLN A 488 29.03 0.50 -2.05
CA GLN A 488 29.44 -0.83 -2.45
C GLN A 488 30.20 -1.55 -1.32
N ARG A 489 31.18 -0.87 -0.69
CA ARG A 489 31.92 -1.45 0.44
C ARG A 489 31.02 -1.72 1.65
N LEU A 490 30.00 -0.88 1.88
CA LEU A 490 29.01 -1.12 2.94
C LEU A 490 28.16 -2.38 2.63
N SER A 491 27.77 -2.58 1.38
CA SER A 491 27.09 -3.80 0.93
C SER A 491 27.98 -5.04 1.09
N ILE A 492 29.26 -4.94 0.73
CA ILE A 492 30.24 -6.02 0.91
C ILE A 492 30.41 -6.36 2.40
N ALA A 493 30.45 -5.36 3.29
CA ALA A 493 30.50 -5.57 4.74
C ALA A 493 29.29 -6.37 5.26
N ARG A 494 28.09 -6.11 4.73
CA ARG A 494 26.90 -6.94 5.06
C ARG A 494 27.12 -8.41 4.70
N VAL A 495 27.70 -8.68 3.54
CA VAL A 495 27.92 -10.06 3.06
C VAL A 495 29.05 -10.73 3.85
N PHE A 496 30.12 -10.00 4.25
CA PHE A 496 31.13 -10.53 5.16
C PHE A 496 30.53 -10.93 6.51
N LEU A 497 29.65 -10.10 7.06
CA LEU A 497 28.98 -10.39 8.33
C LEU A 497 28.04 -11.60 8.21
N LYS A 498 27.31 -11.73 7.10
CA LYS A 498 26.43 -12.85 6.80
C LYS A 498 27.19 -14.16 6.67
N ASN A 499 28.42 -14.13 6.12
CA ASN A 499 29.30 -15.28 5.90
C ASN A 499 28.65 -16.45 5.15
N PRO A 500 28.11 -16.26 3.95
CA PRO A 500 27.40 -17.29 3.19
C PRO A 500 28.36 -18.35 2.62
N SER A 501 27.83 -19.54 2.34
CA SER A 501 28.57 -20.62 1.65
C SER A 501 28.64 -20.40 0.15
N ILE A 502 27.59 -19.83 -0.44
CA ILE A 502 27.50 -19.52 -1.87
C ILE A 502 27.45 -18.01 -2.03
N LEU A 503 28.22 -17.48 -2.97
CA LEU A 503 28.31 -16.04 -3.24
C LEU A 503 27.91 -15.75 -4.68
N ILE A 504 27.04 -14.78 -4.86
CA ILE A 504 26.66 -14.24 -6.16
C ILE A 504 27.10 -12.78 -6.23
N LEU A 505 27.93 -12.47 -7.23
CA LEU A 505 28.40 -11.10 -7.50
C LEU A 505 27.78 -10.65 -8.82
N ASP A 506 26.88 -9.67 -8.77
CA ASP A 506 26.23 -9.10 -9.95
C ASP A 506 26.83 -7.71 -10.22
N GLU A 507 27.71 -7.61 -11.23
CA GLU A 507 28.33 -6.36 -11.75
C GLU A 507 28.79 -5.33 -10.68
N ALA A 508 29.48 -5.80 -9.66
CA ALA A 508 29.75 -5.04 -8.43
C ALA A 508 30.68 -3.78 -8.58
N THR A 509 31.13 -3.41 -9.79
CA THR A 509 32.17 -2.36 -9.96
C THR A 509 31.94 -1.36 -11.09
N SER A 510 30.75 -1.30 -11.70
CA SER A 510 30.44 -0.33 -12.77
C SER A 510 30.46 1.13 -12.25
N ALA A 511 31.10 2.04 -13.00
CA ALA A 511 31.12 3.50 -12.79
C ALA A 511 31.92 4.02 -11.57
N LEU A 512 33.01 3.35 -11.20
CA LEU A 512 33.92 3.80 -10.11
C LEU A 512 35.27 4.28 -10.68
N ASP A 513 35.97 5.12 -9.93
CA ASP A 513 37.37 5.50 -10.23
C ASP A 513 38.30 4.29 -9.99
N ASN A 514 39.40 4.23 -10.74
CA ASN A 514 40.33 3.09 -10.73
C ASN A 514 40.87 2.73 -9.33
N THR A 515 41.14 3.75 -8.47
CA THR A 515 41.65 3.53 -7.12
C THR A 515 40.60 2.89 -6.22
N THR A 516 39.35 3.39 -6.25
CA THR A 516 38.23 2.84 -5.49
C THR A 516 37.87 1.44 -6.00
N GLU A 517 37.95 1.21 -7.31
CA GLU A 517 37.72 -0.08 -7.93
C GLU A 517 38.72 -1.12 -7.44
N ALA A 518 40.03 -0.81 -7.42
CA ALA A 518 41.07 -1.71 -6.92
C ALA A 518 40.81 -2.15 -5.47
N ILE A 519 40.38 -1.23 -4.61
CA ILE A 519 40.03 -1.52 -3.22
C ILE A 519 38.83 -2.48 -3.14
N ILE A 520 37.78 -2.20 -3.90
CA ILE A 520 36.57 -3.05 -3.92
C ILE A 520 36.88 -4.44 -4.48
N GLN A 521 37.64 -4.53 -5.57
CA GLN A 521 38.10 -5.77 -6.14
C GLN A 521 38.86 -6.64 -5.12
N LYS A 522 39.79 -6.02 -4.37
CA LYS A 522 40.52 -6.70 -3.30
C LYS A 522 39.59 -7.26 -2.23
N ALA A 523 38.61 -6.47 -1.77
CA ALA A 523 37.61 -6.90 -0.79
C ALA A 523 36.73 -8.04 -1.34
N LEU A 524 36.31 -7.97 -2.61
CA LEU A 524 35.53 -9.02 -3.26
C LEU A 524 36.33 -10.32 -3.39
N PHE A 525 37.61 -10.28 -3.81
CA PHE A 525 38.44 -11.49 -3.88
C PHE A 525 38.68 -12.11 -2.50
N GLU A 526 38.82 -11.30 -1.45
CA GLU A 526 38.91 -11.80 -0.08
C GLU A 526 37.58 -12.48 0.34
N LEU A 527 36.46 -11.90 -0.08
CA LEU A 527 35.13 -12.46 0.17
C LEU A 527 34.92 -13.79 -0.55
N CYS A 528 35.48 -13.98 -1.75
CA CYS A 528 35.34 -15.20 -2.54
C CYS A 528 36.11 -16.42 -1.98
N LYS A 529 37.16 -16.18 -1.16
CA LYS A 529 38.02 -17.27 -0.65
C LYS A 529 37.23 -18.33 0.11
N GLY A 530 37.34 -19.56 -0.32
CA GLY A 530 36.70 -20.73 0.33
C GLY A 530 35.17 -20.80 0.16
N ARG A 531 34.62 -20.10 -0.81
CA ARG A 531 33.19 -20.10 -1.13
C ARG A 531 32.96 -20.43 -2.58
N THR A 532 31.85 -21.13 -2.86
CA THR A 532 31.37 -21.30 -4.23
C THR A 532 30.86 -19.95 -4.72
N THR A 533 31.52 -19.41 -5.76
CA THR A 533 31.27 -18.04 -6.21
C THR A 533 30.80 -18.01 -7.66
N ILE A 534 29.72 -17.30 -7.91
CA ILE A 534 29.18 -17.04 -9.24
C ILE A 534 29.27 -15.53 -9.48
N VAL A 535 29.93 -15.15 -10.56
CA VAL A 535 30.14 -13.75 -10.92
C VAL A 535 29.48 -13.44 -12.25
N VAL A 536 28.54 -12.53 -12.30
CA VAL A 536 28.08 -11.91 -13.56
C VAL A 536 29.12 -10.84 -13.92
N ALA A 537 29.99 -11.18 -14.87
CA ALA A 537 31.18 -10.40 -15.09
C ALA A 537 31.05 -9.46 -16.31
N HIS A 538 31.34 -8.19 -16.07
CA HIS A 538 31.49 -7.13 -17.07
C HIS A 538 32.92 -6.56 -17.09
N ARG A 539 33.86 -7.09 -16.25
CA ARG A 539 35.25 -6.66 -16.15
C ARG A 539 36.20 -7.80 -16.41
N LEU A 540 37.19 -7.52 -17.25
CA LEU A 540 38.20 -8.49 -17.65
C LEU A 540 38.99 -9.07 -16.48
N SER A 541 39.38 -8.23 -15.52
CA SER A 541 40.16 -8.61 -14.33
C SER A 541 39.48 -9.69 -13.49
N THR A 542 38.15 -9.68 -13.44
CA THR A 542 37.33 -10.66 -12.72
C THR A 542 37.18 -11.95 -13.54
N VAL A 543 36.94 -11.82 -14.85
CA VAL A 543 36.77 -12.98 -15.76
C VAL A 543 38.05 -13.82 -15.83
N ARG A 544 39.22 -13.19 -15.94
CA ARG A 544 40.52 -13.92 -16.03
C ARG A 544 40.91 -14.70 -14.78
N LYS A 545 40.38 -14.32 -13.62
CA LYS A 545 40.66 -15.00 -12.34
C LYS A 545 39.67 -16.11 -12.01
N ALA A 546 38.59 -16.26 -12.80
CA ALA A 546 37.63 -17.33 -12.61
C ALA A 546 38.24 -18.72 -12.95
N ASP A 547 37.89 -19.74 -12.16
CA ASP A 547 38.26 -21.12 -12.44
C ASP A 547 37.64 -21.62 -13.76
N CYS A 548 36.45 -21.07 -14.08
CA CYS A 548 35.76 -21.39 -15.32
C CYS A 548 34.88 -20.22 -15.78
N ILE A 549 34.85 -19.95 -17.06
CA ILE A 549 34.00 -18.99 -17.73
C ILE A 549 32.87 -19.75 -18.44
N VAL A 550 31.64 -19.32 -18.25
CA VAL A 550 30.44 -19.84 -18.90
C VAL A 550 29.85 -18.74 -19.78
N VAL A 551 29.82 -18.97 -21.07
CA VAL A 551 29.29 -18.03 -22.06
C VAL A 551 27.82 -18.36 -22.28
N ILE A 552 26.94 -17.36 -21.99
CA ILE A 552 25.50 -17.50 -22.14
C ILE A 552 25.06 -16.60 -23.29
N ASP A 553 24.44 -17.17 -24.29
CA ASP A 553 23.89 -16.46 -25.45
C ASP A 553 22.51 -17.03 -25.82
N GLY A 554 21.54 -16.15 -26.01
CA GLY A 554 20.16 -16.53 -26.33
C GLY A 554 19.53 -17.51 -25.34
N GLY A 555 19.86 -17.41 -24.05
CA GLY A 555 19.33 -18.27 -22.99
C GLY A 555 20.00 -19.65 -22.88
N LYS A 556 21.07 -19.92 -23.64
CA LYS A 556 21.80 -21.21 -23.66
C LYS A 556 23.27 -21.04 -23.28
N ILE A 557 23.86 -22.09 -22.74
CA ILE A 557 25.31 -22.17 -22.55
C ILE A 557 25.95 -22.58 -23.90
N VAL A 558 26.70 -21.65 -24.51
CA VAL A 558 27.33 -21.88 -25.82
C VAL A 558 28.80 -22.29 -25.72
N GLU A 559 29.49 -21.80 -24.67
CA GLU A 559 30.90 -22.14 -24.43
C GLU A 559 31.17 -22.22 -22.93
N GLN A 560 32.12 -23.08 -22.56
CA GLN A 560 32.63 -23.23 -21.19
C GLN A 560 34.10 -23.56 -21.22
N GLY A 561 34.91 -22.95 -20.34
CA GLY A 561 36.35 -23.21 -20.24
C GLY A 561 37.09 -22.13 -19.47
N THR A 562 38.40 -22.23 -19.37
CA THR A 562 39.26 -21.16 -18.84
C THR A 562 39.43 -20.03 -19.88
N HIS A 563 39.93 -18.89 -19.44
CA HIS A 563 40.21 -17.76 -20.34
C HIS A 563 41.06 -18.17 -21.54
N ASP A 564 42.19 -18.85 -21.29
CA ASP A 564 43.14 -19.22 -22.34
C ASP A 564 42.52 -20.22 -23.33
N GLN A 565 41.77 -21.21 -22.82
CA GLN A 565 41.08 -22.22 -23.66
C GLN A 565 40.03 -21.57 -24.58
N LEU A 566 39.29 -20.62 -24.07
CA LEU A 566 38.24 -19.96 -24.85
C LEU A 566 38.78 -18.94 -25.86
N ILE A 567 39.89 -18.29 -25.57
CA ILE A 567 40.60 -17.43 -26.54
C ILE A 567 41.20 -18.31 -27.67
N GLU A 568 41.86 -19.44 -27.35
CA GLU A 568 42.42 -20.34 -28.33
C GLU A 568 41.34 -20.95 -29.27
N LYS A 569 40.14 -21.17 -28.72
CA LYS A 569 39.00 -21.71 -29.48
C LYS A 569 38.47 -20.74 -30.54
N GLY A 570 38.67 -19.42 -30.41
CA GLY A 570 38.27 -18.44 -31.40
C GLY A 570 36.75 -18.26 -31.54
N GLY A 571 35.99 -18.49 -30.49
CA GLY A 571 34.54 -18.57 -30.53
C GLY A 571 33.78 -17.28 -30.14
N VAL A 572 32.64 -17.48 -29.47
CA VAL A 572 31.77 -16.34 -29.00
C VAL A 572 32.49 -15.56 -27.91
N TYR A 573 33.23 -16.25 -27.03
CA TYR A 573 33.97 -15.58 -25.95
C TYR A 573 35.05 -14.65 -26.50
N GLU A 574 35.83 -15.06 -27.50
CA GLU A 574 36.85 -14.19 -28.10
C GLU A 574 36.26 -12.92 -28.69
N LYS A 575 35.13 -13.03 -29.38
CA LYS A 575 34.43 -11.88 -29.97
C LYS A 575 33.94 -10.90 -28.86
N LEU A 576 33.38 -11.43 -27.77
CA LEU A 576 33.00 -10.65 -26.61
C LEU A 576 34.21 -9.97 -25.94
N TYR A 577 35.31 -10.73 -25.83
CA TYR A 577 36.58 -10.25 -25.29
C TYR A 577 37.10 -9.06 -26.10
N GLN A 578 37.15 -9.21 -27.42
CA GLN A 578 37.61 -8.11 -28.31
C GLN A 578 36.70 -6.90 -28.30
N SER A 579 35.38 -7.07 -28.15
CA SER A 579 34.42 -5.95 -28.18
C SER A 579 34.21 -5.26 -26.87
N GLN A 580 34.41 -5.91 -25.72
CA GLN A 580 34.09 -5.35 -24.39
C GLN A 580 35.32 -5.10 -23.52
N PHE A 581 36.44 -5.78 -23.80
CA PHE A 581 37.56 -5.79 -22.87
C PHE A 581 38.90 -5.30 -23.48
N VAL A 582 38.95 -5.00 -24.79
CA VAL A 582 40.20 -4.49 -25.43
C VAL A 582 40.48 -3.06 -24.99
N ASP A 583 39.43 -2.27 -24.76
CA ASP A 583 39.57 -0.88 -24.25
C ASP A 583 40.08 -0.82 -22.78
N ASP A 584 39.93 -1.89 -22.00
CA ASP A 584 40.46 -2.00 -20.64
C ASP A 584 41.99 -2.37 -20.61
N ILE A 585 42.55 -2.89 -21.68
CA ILE A 585 43.96 -3.34 -21.73
C ILE A 585 44.95 -2.18 -21.80
N ASP A 586 44.58 -1.08 -22.46
CA ASP A 586 45.45 0.09 -22.59
C ASP A 586 45.61 0.89 -21.24
N LEU A 587 44.78 0.59 -20.25
CA LEU A 587 44.83 1.20 -18.91
C LEU A 587 45.69 0.43 -17.90
N ASP A 588 45.93 -0.87 -18.11
CA ASP A 588 46.72 -1.73 -17.21
C ASP A 588 48.26 -1.72 -17.51
N VAL A 589 48.69 -1.07 -18.60
CA VAL A 589 50.11 -1.10 -19.01
C VAL A 589 50.99 -0.01 -18.34
N ASP A 590 50.38 0.99 -17.71
CA ASP A 590 51.10 2.12 -17.10
C ASP A 590 51.33 2.04 -15.57
N ILE A 591 51.14 0.88 -14.93
CA ILE A 591 51.43 0.68 -13.50
C ILE A 591 52.39 -0.49 -13.32
N ASN A 592 53.67 -0.31 -13.75
CA ASN A 592 54.81 -1.09 -13.28
C ASN A 592 55.91 -0.17 -12.77
#